data_44bca50bbad3963406508fdb9b629c9c
#
_entry.id   44bca50bbad3963406508fdb9b629c9c
#
_cell.length_a   1.000
_cell.length_b   1.000
_cell.length_c   1.000
_cell.angle_alpha   90.00
_cell.angle_beta   90.00
_cell.angle_gamma   90.00
#
_symmetry.space_group_name_H-M   'P 1'
#
loop_
_entity.id
_entity.type
_entity.pdbx_description
1 polymer ?
#
loop_
_entity_poly.entity_id
_entity_poly.type
_entity_poly.pdbx_seq_one_letter_code
_entity_poly.pdbx_strand_id
1 'polypeptide(L)'
;MSIHTIAWDMDAWADYLYWQKQDKKTLNRINQLIKDMSRNPFEGIGKPERLKGDLTGFWSRRIDDEHRLVYAVEADRIVVIACRGHYDD
;
A
#
# COMPACT_ATOMS: atom_id res chain seq x y z
N MET A 1 5.86 -17.10 1.75
CA MET A 1 5.73 -16.17 2.90
C MET A 1 4.28 -16.08 3.33
N SER A 2 4.03 -16.12 4.62
CA SER A 2 2.69 -16.06 5.19
C SER A 2 2.53 -14.76 5.98
N ILE A 3 1.65 -13.88 5.51
CA ILE A 3 1.39 -12.60 6.17
C ILE A 3 0.21 -12.77 7.12
N HIS A 4 0.41 -12.42 8.39
CA HIS A 4 -0.60 -12.56 9.44
C HIS A 4 -1.14 -11.22 9.93
N THR A 5 -0.46 -10.13 9.66
CA THR A 5 -0.82 -8.83 10.21
C THR A 5 -0.66 -7.73 9.18
N ILE A 6 -1.64 -6.84 9.12
CA ILE A 6 -1.53 -5.58 8.39
C ILE A 6 -1.51 -4.48 9.43
N ALA A 7 -0.43 -3.73 9.49
CA ALA A 7 -0.30 -2.59 10.38
C ALA A 7 -0.38 -1.30 9.56
N TRP A 8 -0.81 -0.23 10.19
CA TRP A 8 -0.98 1.07 9.55
C TRP A 8 -0.19 2.11 10.32
N ASP A 9 0.67 2.84 9.62
CA ASP A 9 1.19 4.09 10.13
C ASP A 9 0.01 5.07 10.30
N MET A 10 0.11 6.01 11.22
CA MET A 10 -1.00 6.94 11.49
C MET A 10 -1.34 7.79 10.27
N ASP A 11 -0.36 8.19 9.48
CA ASP A 11 -0.61 8.96 8.27
C ASP A 11 -1.33 8.11 7.23
N ALA A 12 -0.96 6.85 7.11
CA ALA A 12 -1.63 5.92 6.19
C ALA A 12 -3.07 5.66 6.61
N TRP A 13 -3.30 5.53 7.91
CA TRP A 13 -4.65 5.36 8.44
C TRP A 13 -5.52 6.58 8.15
N ALA A 14 -4.95 7.79 8.29
CA ALA A 14 -5.66 9.02 7.94
C ALA A 14 -6.01 9.05 6.45
N ASP A 15 -5.10 8.60 5.58
CA ASP A 15 -5.36 8.48 4.15
C ASP A 15 -6.52 7.53 3.87
N TYR A 16 -6.52 6.39 4.54
CA TYR A 16 -7.55 5.38 4.37
C TYR A 16 -8.93 5.93 4.78
N LEU A 17 -8.99 6.63 5.90
CA LEU A 17 -10.22 7.28 6.36
C LEU A 17 -10.69 8.37 5.39
N TYR A 18 -9.75 9.09 4.78
CA TYR A 18 -10.06 10.07 3.75
C TYR A 18 -10.81 9.40 2.58
N TRP A 19 -10.29 8.28 2.09
CA TRP A 19 -10.92 7.58 0.96
C TRP A 19 -12.29 7.01 1.33
N GLN A 20 -12.47 6.53 2.54
CA GLN A 20 -13.78 6.06 3.01
C GLN A 20 -14.85 7.13 2.85
N LYS A 21 -14.46 8.39 3.06
CA LYS A 21 -15.38 9.51 3.02
C LYS A 21 -15.53 10.10 1.63
N GLN A 22 -14.44 10.11 0.86
CA GLN A 22 -14.39 10.87 -0.39
C GLN A 22 -14.62 10.04 -1.65
N ASP A 23 -14.22 8.77 -1.67
CA ASP A 23 -14.26 7.99 -2.92
C ASP A 23 -14.26 6.49 -2.64
N LYS A 24 -15.42 5.89 -2.68
CA LYS A 24 -15.57 4.46 -2.42
C LYS A 24 -14.91 3.59 -3.47
N LYS A 25 -14.82 4.07 -4.70
CA LYS A 25 -14.16 3.30 -5.77
C LYS A 25 -12.67 3.16 -5.47
N THR A 26 -12.03 4.24 -5.04
CA THR A 26 -10.63 4.23 -4.64
C THR A 26 -10.44 3.37 -3.39
N LEU A 27 -11.33 3.48 -2.42
CA LEU A 27 -11.29 2.63 -1.24
C LEU A 27 -11.33 1.14 -1.60
N ASN A 28 -12.24 0.77 -2.49
CA ASN A 28 -12.36 -0.62 -2.92
C ASN A 28 -11.09 -1.10 -3.61
N ARG A 29 -10.46 -0.25 -4.40
CA ARG A 29 -9.19 -0.58 -5.05
C ARG A 29 -8.09 -0.81 -4.02
N ILE A 30 -8.01 0.05 -3.00
CA ILE A 30 -7.04 -0.12 -1.91
C ILE A 30 -7.28 -1.45 -1.18
N ASN A 31 -8.53 -1.77 -0.90
CA ASN A 31 -8.87 -3.03 -0.25
C ASN A 31 -8.45 -4.25 -1.08
N GLN A 32 -8.62 -4.18 -2.40
CA GLN A 32 -8.16 -5.24 -3.29
C GLN A 32 -6.64 -5.39 -3.28
N LEU A 33 -5.93 -4.26 -3.28
CA LEU A 33 -4.47 -4.27 -3.21
C LEU A 33 -3.98 -4.91 -1.91
N ILE A 34 -4.58 -4.54 -0.79
CA ILE A 34 -4.21 -5.10 0.51
C ILE A 34 -4.46 -6.60 0.55
N LYS A 35 -5.59 -7.04 0.03
CA LYS A 35 -5.90 -8.46 -0.02
C LYS A 35 -4.86 -9.22 -0.85
N ASP A 36 -4.50 -8.67 -1.99
CA ASP A 36 -3.51 -9.27 -2.88
C ASP A 36 -2.12 -9.29 -2.25
N MET A 37 -1.68 -8.19 -1.63
CA MET A 37 -0.42 -8.10 -0.90
C MET A 37 -0.31 -9.13 0.20
N SER A 38 -1.42 -9.43 0.85
CA SER A 38 -1.44 -10.41 1.94
C SER A 38 -1.12 -11.82 1.47
N ARG A 39 -1.40 -12.12 0.21
CA ARG A 39 -1.06 -13.40 -0.40
C ARG A 39 0.38 -13.41 -0.89
N ASN A 40 0.80 -12.33 -1.54
CA ASN A 40 2.14 -12.20 -2.09
C ASN A 40 2.56 -10.73 -2.04
N PRO A 41 3.42 -10.36 -1.09
CA PRO A 41 3.78 -8.94 -0.92
C PRO A 41 4.64 -8.37 -2.04
N PHE A 42 5.22 -9.21 -2.91
CA PHE A 42 6.18 -8.75 -3.90
C PHE A 42 5.70 -8.89 -5.34
N GLU A 43 4.57 -9.54 -5.57
CA GLU A 43 4.01 -9.77 -6.89
C GLU A 43 2.50 -9.59 -6.85
N GLY A 44 1.89 -9.32 -8.00
CA GLY A 44 0.45 -9.26 -8.12
C GLY A 44 -0.04 -7.98 -8.74
N ILE A 45 -1.26 -7.59 -8.39
CA ILE A 45 -1.93 -6.45 -9.01
C ILE A 45 -1.31 -5.12 -8.56
N GLY A 46 -1.49 -4.09 -9.38
CA GLY A 46 -1.01 -2.75 -9.05
C GLY A 46 0.46 -2.52 -9.33
N LYS A 47 1.11 -3.40 -10.07
CA LYS A 47 2.54 -3.27 -10.46
C LYS A 47 3.43 -3.04 -9.25
N PRO A 48 3.53 -4.00 -8.33
CA PRO A 48 4.42 -3.82 -7.17
C PRO A 48 5.85 -3.61 -7.59
N GLU A 49 6.49 -2.59 -7.00
CA GLU A 49 7.87 -2.27 -7.30
C GLU A 49 8.59 -1.74 -6.07
N ARG A 50 9.90 -1.96 -6.01
CA ARG A 50 10.74 -1.42 -4.96
C ARG A 50 10.96 0.06 -5.19
N LEU A 51 10.93 0.81 -4.11
CA LEU A 51 11.29 2.22 -4.14
C LEU A 51 12.79 2.38 -3.87
N LYS A 52 13.33 3.53 -4.27
CA LYS A 52 14.76 3.83 -4.18
C LYS A 52 14.98 5.13 -3.40
N GLY A 53 16.25 5.50 -3.24
CA GLY A 53 16.61 6.73 -2.56
C GLY A 53 16.19 6.70 -1.11
N ASP A 54 15.54 7.76 -0.67
CA ASP A 54 15.09 7.89 0.72
C ASP A 54 14.03 6.86 1.10
N LEU A 55 13.42 6.22 0.10
CA LEU A 55 12.37 5.22 0.32
C LEU A 55 12.87 3.79 0.11
N THR A 56 14.19 3.58 0.11
CA THR A 56 14.79 2.25 0.01
C THR A 56 14.26 1.36 1.15
N GLY A 57 13.83 0.17 0.80
CA GLY A 57 13.24 -0.77 1.76
C GLY A 57 11.72 -0.79 1.72
N PHE A 58 11.13 0.18 1.04
CA PHE A 58 9.68 0.21 0.84
C PHE A 58 9.30 -0.26 -0.55
N TRP A 59 8.04 -0.63 -0.68
CA TRP A 59 7.42 -1.06 -1.93
C TRP A 59 6.22 -0.17 -2.22
N SER A 60 5.84 -0.07 -3.49
CA SER A 60 4.61 0.62 -3.86
C SER A 60 3.78 -0.21 -4.82
N ARG A 61 2.48 -0.01 -4.77
CA ARG A 61 1.54 -0.51 -5.77
C ARG A 61 0.66 0.64 -6.23
N ARG A 62 0.27 0.61 -7.50
CA ARG A 62 -0.58 1.65 -8.07
C ARG A 62 -2.02 1.48 -7.61
N ILE A 63 -2.57 2.53 -7.02
CA ILE A 63 -4.00 2.63 -6.76
C ILE A 63 -4.69 3.10 -8.04
N ASP A 64 -4.18 4.19 -8.61
CA ASP A 64 -4.61 4.75 -9.90
C ASP A 64 -3.43 5.49 -10.52
N ASP A 65 -3.67 6.35 -11.51
CA ASP A 65 -2.62 7.09 -12.20
C ASP A 65 -1.90 8.10 -11.30
N GLU A 66 -2.53 8.51 -10.23
CA GLU A 66 -2.01 9.54 -9.34
C GLU A 66 -1.53 8.99 -8.00
N HIS A 67 -2.25 8.04 -7.44
CA HIS A 67 -2.03 7.59 -6.06
C HIS A 67 -1.37 6.23 -5.97
N ARG A 68 -0.54 6.08 -4.95
CA ARG A 68 0.20 4.83 -4.67
C ARG A 68 -0.09 4.35 -3.26
N LEU A 69 -0.06 3.05 -3.09
CA LEU A 69 -0.05 2.38 -1.80
C LEU A 69 1.40 2.04 -1.50
N VAL A 70 1.96 2.63 -0.44
CA VAL A 70 3.36 2.42 -0.04
C VAL A 70 3.40 1.57 1.22
N TYR A 71 4.23 0.55 1.22
CA TYR A 71 4.28 -0.41 2.32
C TYR A 71 5.67 -0.99 2.53
N ALA A 72 5.89 -1.51 3.72
CA ALA A 72 7.09 -2.27 4.07
C ALA A 72 6.67 -3.69 4.46
N VAL A 73 7.54 -4.65 4.20
CA VAL A 73 7.32 -6.04 4.59
C VAL A 73 8.30 -6.39 5.69
N GLU A 74 7.79 -6.79 6.84
CA GLU A 74 8.59 -7.11 8.02
C GLU A 74 8.15 -8.47 8.57
N ALA A 75 9.02 -9.46 8.47
CA ALA A 75 8.71 -10.81 8.97
C ALA A 75 7.38 -11.31 8.39
N ASP A 76 6.37 -11.47 9.21
CA ASP A 76 5.06 -11.97 8.80
C ASP A 76 3.99 -10.88 8.73
N ARG A 77 4.41 -9.61 8.65
CA ARG A 77 3.46 -8.49 8.61
C ARG A 77 3.81 -7.49 7.53
N ILE A 78 2.79 -6.77 7.09
CA ILE A 78 2.93 -5.62 6.20
C ILE A 78 2.58 -4.37 6.97
N VAL A 79 3.41 -3.33 6.82
CA VAL A 79 3.14 -2.03 7.40
C VAL A 79 2.80 -1.08 6.26
N VAL A 80 1.60 -0.55 6.24
CA VAL A 80 1.16 0.44 5.25
C VAL A 80 1.61 1.82 5.71
N ILE A 81 2.39 2.50 4.88
CA ILE A 81 3.01 3.78 5.20
C ILE A 81 2.19 4.94 4.63
N ALA A 82 1.61 4.74 3.46
CA ALA A 82 0.80 5.77 2.80
C ALA A 82 -0.11 5.12 1.77
N CYS A 83 -1.27 5.73 1.53
CA CYS A 83 -2.14 5.28 0.45
C CYS A 83 -2.80 6.47 -0.26
N ARG A 84 -2.12 7.61 -0.27
CA ARG A 84 -2.57 8.79 -0.99
C ARG A 84 -1.34 9.59 -1.38
N GLY A 85 -1.25 9.95 -2.66
CA GLY A 85 -0.12 10.70 -3.17
C GLY A 85 0.72 9.90 -4.14
N HIS A 86 1.72 10.57 -4.70
CA HIS A 86 2.56 10.06 -5.78
C HIS A 86 3.97 9.81 -5.22
N TYR A 87 4.35 8.56 -5.17
CA TYR A 87 5.65 8.13 -4.61
C TYR A 87 6.43 7.40 -5.70
N ASP A 88 7.10 8.16 -6.55
CA ASP A 88 8.00 7.63 -7.56
C ASP A 88 9.44 7.94 -7.20
N ASP A 89 10.33 7.10 -7.68
CA ASP A 89 11.77 7.34 -7.57
C ASP A 89 12.25 8.32 -8.62
#